data_d05b5ef52841f0b8117bf5817ed047fc
#
_entry.id   d05b5ef52841f0b8117bf5817ed047fc
#
_cell.length_a   1.000
_cell.length_b   1.000
_cell.length_c   1.000
_cell.angle_alpha   90.00
_cell.angle_beta   90.00
_cell.angle_gamma   90.00
#
_symmetry.space_group_name_H-M   'P 1'
#
loop_
_entity.id
_entity.type
_entity.pdbx_description
1 polymer ?
#
loop_
_entity_poly.entity_id
_entity_poly.type
_entity_poly.pdbx_seq_one_letter_code
_entity_poly.pdbx_strand_id
1 'polypeptide(L)'
;MVGSITPSDAKLVSKGVSSVRQHIALLKDYTTMTIDEFKSFARRNICDDTISLTEADVRDIEKITEEYLTPEFIYGNNPKYTLIRRRRYEGVGDFEVKMELKNNIIKDIDIKGDFFLVGDIGGGIIAQLRGCEMTRESISRVLSSHHAADVIHNMTDEMLVSLLLDAQ
;
A
#
# COMPACT_ATOMS: atom_id res chain seq x y z
N MET A 1 -4.74 -15.47 12.51
CA MET A 1 -5.34 -14.39 11.69
C MET A 1 -5.03 -12.99 12.23
N VAL A 2 -5.19 -12.68 13.54
CA VAL A 2 -4.86 -11.34 14.08
C VAL A 2 -3.38 -10.98 13.87
N GLY A 3 -2.44 -11.91 13.97
CA GLY A 3 -1.01 -11.65 13.79
C GLY A 3 -0.61 -11.20 12.39
N SER A 4 -1.36 -11.60 11.35
CA SER A 4 -1.06 -11.23 9.96
C SER A 4 -1.45 -9.79 9.61
N ILE A 5 -2.32 -9.18 10.40
CA ILE A 5 -2.78 -7.78 10.22
C ILE A 5 -2.30 -6.85 11.34
N THR A 6 -1.46 -7.36 12.26
CA THR A 6 -0.92 -6.54 13.35
C THR A 6 0.16 -5.61 12.78
N PRO A 7 0.02 -4.30 12.91
CA PRO A 7 1.05 -3.34 12.49
C PRO A 7 2.31 -3.49 13.35
N SER A 8 3.43 -2.92 12.89
CA SER A 8 4.68 -2.90 13.66
C SER A 8 4.51 -2.18 15.01
N ASP A 9 5.29 -2.58 16.01
CA ASP A 9 5.25 -1.96 17.35
C ASP A 9 5.47 -0.44 17.28
N ALA A 10 6.36 0.01 16.40
CA ALA A 10 6.63 1.43 16.19
C ALA A 10 5.37 2.19 15.73
N LYS A 11 4.54 1.58 14.86
CA LYS A 11 3.27 2.17 14.40
C LYS A 11 2.23 2.21 15.51
N LEU A 12 2.17 1.18 16.36
CA LEU A 12 1.27 1.15 17.52
C LEU A 12 1.63 2.24 18.52
N VAL A 13 2.92 2.35 18.88
CA VAL A 13 3.43 3.36 19.81
C VAL A 13 3.16 4.78 19.29
N SER A 14 3.38 5.04 18.01
CA SER A 14 3.14 6.37 17.42
C SER A 14 1.68 6.82 17.48
N LYS A 15 0.74 5.88 17.58
CA LYS A 15 -0.71 6.16 17.71
C LYS A 15 -1.21 6.06 19.16
N GLY A 16 -0.30 5.88 20.13
CA GLY A 16 -0.66 5.73 21.54
C GLY A 16 -1.42 4.44 21.86
N VAL A 17 -1.32 3.42 20.98
CA VAL A 17 -2.00 2.14 21.13
C VAL A 17 -1.02 1.10 21.64
N SER A 18 -1.26 0.56 22.83
CA SER A 18 -0.39 -0.44 23.44
C SER A 18 -0.52 -1.82 22.80
N SER A 19 -1.64 -2.13 22.19
CA SER A 19 -1.90 -3.41 21.53
C SER A 19 -3.14 -3.34 20.64
N VAL A 20 -3.08 -3.93 19.44
CA VAL A 20 -4.28 -4.13 18.59
C VAL A 20 -5.33 -4.96 19.32
N ARG A 21 -4.91 -5.94 20.14
CA ARG A 21 -5.83 -6.81 20.91
C ARG A 21 -6.72 -6.05 21.89
N GLN A 22 -6.27 -4.90 22.38
CA GLN A 22 -7.07 -4.07 23.30
C GLN A 22 -8.21 -3.32 22.61
N HIS A 23 -8.16 -3.20 21.29
CA HIS A 23 -9.15 -2.47 20.49
C HIS A 23 -10.03 -3.38 19.62
N ILE A 24 -9.88 -4.70 19.76
CA ILE A 24 -10.72 -5.68 19.07
C ILE A 24 -11.39 -6.60 20.06
N ALA A 25 -12.63 -6.95 19.76
CA ALA A 25 -13.39 -7.94 20.48
C ALA A 25 -13.87 -9.02 19.50
N LEU A 26 -13.98 -10.25 19.99
CA LEU A 26 -14.54 -11.33 19.18
C LEU A 26 -16.05 -11.36 19.42
N LEU A 27 -16.83 -11.38 18.34
CA LEU A 27 -18.30 -11.47 18.46
C LEU A 27 -18.75 -12.65 19.30
N LYS A 28 -18.05 -13.79 19.24
CA LYS A 28 -18.34 -14.97 20.08
C LYS A 28 -18.30 -14.71 21.59
N ASP A 29 -17.62 -13.64 22.04
CA ASP A 29 -17.54 -13.28 23.46
C ASP A 29 -18.80 -12.50 23.92
N TYR A 30 -19.64 -12.05 22.99
CA TYR A 30 -20.85 -11.25 23.21
C TYR A 30 -22.13 -11.94 22.77
N THR A 31 -22.04 -13.05 22.05
CA THR A 31 -23.22 -13.81 21.60
C THR A 31 -22.92 -15.30 21.52
N THR A 32 -23.96 -16.08 21.77
CA THR A 32 -23.94 -17.55 21.60
C THR A 32 -24.41 -17.99 20.22
N MET A 33 -24.78 -17.04 19.35
CA MET A 33 -25.23 -17.35 18.00
C MET A 33 -24.14 -18.06 17.19
N THR A 34 -24.52 -19.04 16.43
CA THR A 34 -23.71 -19.58 15.36
C THR A 34 -23.53 -18.52 14.25
N ILE A 35 -22.58 -18.74 13.35
CA ILE A 35 -22.35 -17.82 12.20
C ILE A 35 -23.61 -17.69 11.35
N ASP A 36 -24.35 -18.79 11.12
CA ASP A 36 -25.54 -18.77 10.27
C ASP A 36 -26.74 -18.11 10.96
N GLU A 37 -26.87 -18.26 12.26
CA GLU A 37 -27.85 -17.52 13.05
C GLU A 37 -27.53 -16.03 13.04
N PHE A 38 -26.27 -15.64 13.20
CA PHE A 38 -25.85 -14.25 13.15
C PHE A 38 -26.06 -13.64 11.76
N LYS A 39 -25.74 -14.36 10.68
CA LYS A 39 -26.03 -13.90 9.30
C LYS A 39 -27.53 -13.71 9.09
N SER A 40 -28.35 -14.63 9.58
CA SER A 40 -29.81 -14.55 9.49
C SER A 40 -30.37 -13.40 10.29
N PHE A 41 -29.83 -13.16 11.48
CA PHE A 41 -30.15 -12.00 12.32
C PHE A 41 -29.79 -10.70 11.61
N ALA A 42 -28.56 -10.56 11.13
CA ALA A 42 -28.10 -9.37 10.43
C ALA A 42 -28.97 -9.08 9.19
N ARG A 43 -29.26 -10.09 8.38
CA ARG A 43 -30.13 -9.94 7.20
C ARG A 43 -31.49 -9.39 7.55
N ARG A 44 -32.15 -9.91 8.59
CA ARG A 44 -33.49 -9.47 9.00
C ARG A 44 -33.52 -8.06 9.60
N ASN A 45 -32.41 -7.58 10.15
CA ASN A 45 -32.38 -6.30 10.88
C ASN A 45 -31.68 -5.18 10.12
N ILE A 46 -30.93 -5.48 9.05
CA ILE A 46 -30.15 -4.50 8.31
C ILE A 46 -30.60 -4.39 6.85
N CYS A 47 -31.13 -5.49 6.27
CA CYS A 47 -31.52 -5.51 4.87
C CYS A 47 -33.04 -5.30 4.74
N ASP A 48 -33.43 -4.28 3.99
CA ASP A 48 -34.84 -3.99 3.70
C ASP A 48 -35.31 -4.77 2.46
N ASP A 49 -34.37 -5.18 1.58
CA ASP A 49 -34.70 -5.89 0.34
C ASP A 49 -33.64 -6.96 0.02
N THR A 50 -33.96 -7.82 -0.93
CA THR A 50 -33.09 -8.91 -1.40
C THR A 50 -33.01 -8.87 -2.92
N ILE A 51 -31.78 -8.77 -3.44
CA ILE A 51 -31.49 -8.89 -4.87
C ILE A 51 -31.06 -10.33 -5.16
N SER A 52 -31.73 -10.95 -6.15
CA SER A 52 -31.29 -12.24 -6.68
C SER A 52 -30.58 -12.03 -8.02
N LEU A 53 -29.40 -12.64 -8.14
CA LEU A 53 -28.64 -12.59 -9.38
C LEU A 53 -29.36 -13.41 -10.45
N THR A 54 -29.43 -12.86 -11.66
CA THR A 54 -29.90 -13.58 -12.82
C THR A 54 -28.80 -14.46 -13.41
N GLU A 55 -29.14 -15.39 -14.30
CA GLU A 55 -28.15 -16.17 -15.04
C GLU A 55 -27.22 -15.28 -15.89
N ALA A 56 -27.71 -14.13 -16.36
CA ALA A 56 -26.90 -13.17 -17.08
C ALA A 56 -25.84 -12.52 -16.15
N ASP A 57 -26.25 -12.11 -14.95
CA ASP A 57 -25.35 -11.55 -13.94
C ASP A 57 -24.27 -12.56 -13.54
N VAL A 58 -24.64 -13.84 -13.38
CA VAL A 58 -23.66 -14.90 -13.06
C VAL A 58 -22.64 -15.05 -14.18
N ARG A 59 -23.07 -15.08 -15.44
CA ARG A 59 -22.14 -15.15 -16.58
C ARG A 59 -21.21 -13.93 -16.68
N ASP A 60 -21.70 -12.75 -16.35
CA ASP A 60 -20.85 -11.54 -16.34
C ASP A 60 -19.86 -11.54 -15.17
N ILE A 61 -20.26 -12.04 -14.01
CA ILE A 61 -19.35 -12.29 -12.88
C ILE A 61 -18.24 -13.29 -13.25
N GLU A 62 -18.59 -14.38 -13.95
CA GLU A 62 -17.61 -15.38 -14.41
C GLU A 62 -16.56 -14.75 -15.33
N LYS A 63 -16.97 -13.92 -16.31
CA LYS A 63 -16.04 -13.20 -17.20
C LYS A 63 -15.12 -12.26 -16.44
N ILE A 64 -15.67 -11.48 -15.50
CA ILE A 64 -14.88 -10.60 -14.65
C ILE A 64 -13.92 -11.42 -13.80
N THR A 65 -14.36 -12.56 -13.27
CA THR A 65 -13.50 -13.46 -12.48
C THR A 65 -12.30 -13.96 -13.29
N GLU A 66 -12.48 -14.30 -14.57
CA GLU A 66 -11.38 -14.70 -15.46
C GLU A 66 -10.30 -13.61 -15.56
N GLU A 67 -10.70 -12.33 -15.70
CA GLU A 67 -9.78 -11.20 -15.72
C GLU A 67 -9.00 -11.08 -14.40
N TYR A 68 -9.70 -11.18 -13.25
CA TYR A 68 -9.09 -11.10 -11.92
C TYR A 68 -8.16 -12.27 -11.58
N LEU A 69 -8.31 -13.41 -12.27
CA LEU A 69 -7.45 -14.59 -12.10
C LEU A 69 -6.23 -14.60 -13.04
N THR A 70 -6.10 -13.62 -13.92
CA THR A 70 -4.92 -13.55 -14.79
C THR A 70 -3.65 -13.29 -13.99
N PRO A 71 -2.49 -13.86 -14.41
CA PRO A 71 -1.20 -13.53 -13.79
C PRO A 71 -0.90 -12.04 -13.80
N GLU A 72 -1.33 -11.32 -14.84
CA GLU A 72 -1.17 -9.88 -15.00
C GLU A 72 -1.93 -9.11 -13.92
N PHE A 73 -3.15 -9.56 -13.56
CA PHE A 73 -3.91 -8.93 -12.49
C PHE A 73 -3.33 -9.27 -11.11
N ILE A 74 -3.02 -10.56 -10.85
CA ILE A 74 -2.58 -11.05 -9.53
C ILE A 74 -1.19 -10.55 -9.18
N TYR A 75 -0.27 -10.59 -10.13
CA TYR A 75 1.14 -10.25 -9.91
C TYR A 75 1.51 -8.89 -10.47
N GLY A 76 0.68 -8.33 -11.37
CA GLY A 76 0.94 -7.10 -12.09
C GLY A 76 2.20 -7.22 -12.95
N ASN A 77 2.66 -6.13 -13.46
CA ASN A 77 4.03 -5.99 -13.93
C ASN A 77 4.94 -5.88 -12.70
N ASN A 78 5.19 -7.00 -12.02
CA ASN A 78 6.20 -7.06 -10.97
C ASN A 78 7.58 -7.11 -11.65
N PRO A 79 8.23 -5.98 -11.91
CA PRO A 79 9.61 -6.01 -12.39
C PRO A 79 10.43 -6.74 -11.33
N LYS A 80 11.48 -7.44 -11.78
CA LYS A 80 12.42 -8.11 -10.87
C LYS A 80 13.22 -7.02 -10.14
N TYR A 81 12.62 -6.48 -9.09
CA TYR A 81 13.29 -5.47 -8.28
C TYR A 81 14.60 -6.05 -7.72
N THR A 82 15.68 -5.35 -7.99
CA THR A 82 17.04 -5.73 -7.55
C THR A 82 17.38 -5.10 -6.21
N LEU A 83 16.64 -4.08 -5.79
CA LEU A 83 16.88 -3.34 -4.56
C LEU A 83 15.57 -2.99 -3.87
N ILE A 84 15.52 -3.25 -2.57
CA ILE A 84 14.38 -2.86 -1.72
C ILE A 84 14.93 -2.03 -0.57
N ARG A 85 14.31 -0.88 -0.32
CA ARG A 85 14.59 0.00 0.82
C ARG A 85 13.35 0.15 1.67
N ARG A 86 13.52 0.16 2.99
CA ARG A 86 12.43 0.44 3.92
C ARG A 86 12.92 1.45 4.92
N ARG A 87 12.13 2.48 5.16
CA ARG A 87 12.46 3.49 6.17
C ARG A 87 11.19 4.15 6.69
N ARG A 88 11.21 4.46 7.99
CA ARG A 88 10.23 5.32 8.63
C ARG A 88 10.84 6.70 8.85
N TYR A 89 10.08 7.73 8.49
CA TYR A 89 10.35 9.10 8.85
C TYR A 89 9.26 9.60 9.79
N GLU A 90 9.68 10.11 10.96
CA GLU A 90 8.73 10.67 11.94
C GLU A 90 8.03 11.89 11.36
N GLY A 91 6.70 11.97 11.54
CA GLY A 91 5.88 13.04 10.97
C GLY A 91 5.61 12.96 9.47
N VAL A 92 6.18 11.95 8.76
CA VAL A 92 5.96 11.73 7.32
C VAL A 92 5.27 10.40 7.06
N GLY A 93 5.88 9.28 7.50
CA GLY A 93 5.29 7.95 7.32
C GLY A 93 6.29 6.82 7.17
N ASP A 94 5.77 5.62 6.87
CA ASP A 94 6.53 4.41 6.56
C ASP A 94 6.66 4.26 5.05
N PHE A 95 7.86 3.93 4.59
CA PHE A 95 8.17 3.77 3.17
C PHE A 95 8.74 2.39 2.87
N GLU A 96 8.28 1.77 1.80
CA GLU A 96 8.94 0.68 1.10
C GLU A 96 9.17 1.12 -0.36
N VAL A 97 10.44 1.23 -0.74
CA VAL A 97 10.83 1.53 -2.12
C VAL A 97 11.44 0.30 -2.75
N LYS A 98 10.93 -0.09 -3.91
CA LYS A 98 11.44 -1.18 -4.72
C LYS A 98 12.00 -0.60 -6.01
N MET A 99 13.22 -0.97 -6.36
CA MET A 99 13.89 -0.46 -7.55
C MET A 99 14.48 -1.59 -8.39
N GLU A 100 14.30 -1.50 -9.71
CA GLU A 100 15.05 -2.28 -10.67
C GLU A 100 16.23 -1.44 -11.17
N LEU A 101 17.45 -1.91 -10.89
CA LEU A 101 18.68 -1.25 -11.33
C LEU A 101 19.36 -2.06 -12.43
N LYS A 102 19.85 -1.37 -13.47
CA LYS A 102 20.72 -1.93 -14.49
C LYS A 102 21.85 -0.95 -14.76
N ASN A 103 23.09 -1.39 -14.54
CA ASN A 103 24.29 -0.55 -14.68
C ASN A 103 24.19 0.75 -13.87
N ASN A 104 23.74 0.66 -12.63
CA ASN A 104 23.49 1.79 -11.73
C ASN A 104 22.43 2.80 -12.21
N ILE A 105 21.61 2.44 -13.20
CA ILE A 105 20.51 3.26 -13.70
C ILE A 105 19.20 2.69 -13.18
N ILE A 106 18.33 3.54 -12.68
CA ILE A 106 16.96 3.19 -12.25
C ILE A 106 16.13 2.88 -13.49
N LYS A 107 15.80 1.61 -13.70
CA LYS A 107 14.93 1.17 -14.80
C LYS A 107 13.46 1.28 -14.43
N ASP A 108 13.15 0.88 -13.19
CA ASP A 108 11.83 1.03 -12.62
C ASP A 108 11.92 1.29 -11.12
N ILE A 109 10.92 1.97 -10.59
CA ILE A 109 10.82 2.30 -9.18
C ILE A 109 9.35 2.30 -8.76
N ASP A 110 9.09 1.70 -7.61
CA ASP A 110 7.79 1.65 -6.95
C ASP A 110 7.95 2.12 -5.49
N ILE A 111 7.13 3.07 -5.08
CA ILE A 111 7.15 3.65 -3.73
C ILE A 111 5.80 3.38 -3.08
N LYS A 112 5.81 2.58 -2.03
CA LYS A 112 4.63 2.21 -1.24
C LYS A 112 4.82 2.52 0.23
N GLY A 113 3.73 2.66 0.95
CA GLY A 113 3.82 2.87 2.40
C GLY A 113 2.58 3.49 3.01
N ASP A 114 2.75 4.00 4.23
CA ASP A 114 1.71 4.66 5.00
C ASP A 114 2.08 6.14 5.14
N PHE A 115 1.86 6.92 4.10
CA PHE A 115 2.15 8.35 4.02
C PHE A 115 1.03 9.08 3.26
N PHE A 116 0.95 10.41 3.41
CA PHE A 116 -0.06 11.22 2.73
C PHE A 116 0.49 11.77 1.41
N LEU A 117 -0.19 11.45 0.30
CA LEU A 117 0.04 12.07 -0.99
C LEU A 117 -0.69 13.42 -1.05
N VAL A 118 0.02 14.46 -1.52
CA VAL A 118 -0.52 15.79 -1.79
C VAL A 118 -0.46 16.14 -3.27
N GLY A 119 0.20 15.29 -4.08
CA GLY A 119 0.34 15.42 -5.52
C GLY A 119 0.48 14.08 -6.24
N ASP A 120 0.71 14.11 -7.55
CA ASP A 120 0.91 12.92 -8.38
C ASP A 120 2.35 12.41 -8.27
N ILE A 121 2.58 11.41 -7.44
CA ILE A 121 3.89 10.78 -7.27
C ILE A 121 4.32 10.03 -8.54
N GLY A 122 3.37 9.45 -9.29
CA GLY A 122 3.64 8.63 -10.47
C GLY A 122 4.14 9.47 -11.64
N GLY A 123 3.36 10.47 -12.05
CA GLY A 123 3.68 11.37 -13.15
C GLY A 123 4.76 12.39 -12.81
N GLY A 124 4.90 12.75 -11.53
CA GLY A 124 5.91 13.68 -11.03
C GLY A 124 7.27 13.01 -10.80
N ILE A 125 7.52 12.58 -9.57
CA ILE A 125 8.86 12.11 -9.14
C ILE A 125 9.24 10.78 -9.77
N ILE A 126 8.35 9.77 -9.76
CA ILE A 126 8.66 8.42 -10.25
C ILE A 126 9.04 8.46 -11.74
N ALA A 127 8.27 9.18 -12.56
CA ALA A 127 8.54 9.30 -13.99
C ALA A 127 9.93 9.92 -14.28
N GLN A 128 10.35 10.88 -13.47
CA GLN A 128 11.63 11.59 -13.65
C GLN A 128 12.82 10.79 -13.08
N LEU A 129 12.62 9.95 -12.08
CA LEU A 129 13.65 9.07 -11.54
C LEU A 129 13.97 7.91 -12.47
N ARG A 130 13.03 7.48 -13.32
CA ARG A 130 13.31 6.45 -14.33
C ARG A 130 14.35 6.96 -15.33
N GLY A 131 15.39 6.17 -15.54
CA GLY A 131 16.52 6.53 -16.41
C GLY A 131 17.62 7.32 -15.72
N CYS A 132 17.45 7.75 -14.46
CA CYS A 132 18.50 8.41 -13.70
C CYS A 132 19.54 7.42 -13.21
N GLU A 133 20.78 7.89 -13.08
CA GLU A 133 21.79 7.18 -12.31
C GLU A 133 21.45 7.21 -10.82
N MET A 134 21.72 6.10 -10.14
CA MET A 134 21.54 5.94 -8.70
C MET A 134 22.68 6.65 -7.93
N THR A 135 22.78 7.95 -8.13
CA THR A 135 23.76 8.84 -7.49
C THR A 135 23.05 10.02 -6.84
N ARG A 136 23.66 10.56 -5.78
CA ARG A 136 23.12 11.73 -5.06
C ARG A 136 22.92 12.92 -6.01
N GLU A 137 23.92 13.18 -6.87
CA GLU A 137 23.89 14.29 -7.83
C GLU A 137 22.73 14.17 -8.82
N SER A 138 22.53 12.98 -9.38
CA SER A 138 21.48 12.75 -10.38
C SER A 138 20.08 12.83 -9.76
N ILE A 139 19.88 12.22 -8.60
CA ILE A 139 18.60 12.27 -7.88
C ILE A 139 18.29 13.70 -7.42
N SER A 140 19.28 14.40 -6.82
CA SER A 140 19.08 15.79 -6.39
C SER A 140 18.77 16.74 -7.55
N ARG A 141 19.32 16.47 -8.76
CA ARG A 141 18.99 17.25 -9.96
C ARG A 141 17.52 17.05 -10.36
N VAL A 142 16.97 15.86 -10.27
CA VAL A 142 15.54 15.61 -10.50
C VAL A 142 14.72 16.38 -9.48
N LEU A 143 15.07 16.26 -8.20
CA LEU A 143 14.34 16.89 -7.10
C LEU A 143 14.43 18.41 -7.08
N SER A 144 15.43 19.01 -7.75
CA SER A 144 15.51 20.47 -7.89
C SER A 144 14.36 21.08 -8.73
N SER A 145 13.69 20.25 -9.55
CA SER A 145 12.57 20.66 -10.39
C SER A 145 11.24 19.98 -9.99
N HIS A 146 11.31 18.94 -9.18
CA HIS A 146 10.17 18.12 -8.73
C HIS A 146 10.35 17.80 -7.26
N HIS A 147 10.03 18.77 -6.38
CA HIS A 147 10.28 18.63 -4.95
C HIS A 147 9.45 17.50 -4.34
N ALA A 148 10.06 16.77 -3.42
CA ALA A 148 9.39 15.70 -2.69
C ALA A 148 8.17 16.21 -1.90
N ALA A 149 8.25 17.43 -1.36
CA ALA A 149 7.16 18.08 -0.64
C ALA A 149 5.92 18.38 -1.50
N ASP A 150 6.08 18.50 -2.82
CA ASP A 150 4.97 18.76 -3.74
C ASP A 150 4.08 17.52 -3.94
N VAL A 151 4.58 16.33 -3.59
CA VAL A 151 3.88 15.05 -3.80
C VAL A 151 3.65 14.27 -2.53
N ILE A 152 4.51 14.40 -1.50
CA ILE A 152 4.40 13.69 -0.23
C ILE A 152 4.43 14.71 0.91
N HIS A 153 3.38 14.70 1.72
CA HIS A 153 3.24 15.63 2.85
C HIS A 153 4.44 15.50 3.83
N ASN A 154 5.03 16.65 4.18
CA ASN A 154 6.19 16.76 5.09
C ASN A 154 7.48 16.04 4.62
N MET A 155 7.54 15.52 3.39
CA MET A 155 8.76 14.89 2.85
C MET A 155 9.71 15.97 2.33
N THR A 156 10.97 15.92 2.75
CA THR A 156 12.01 16.79 2.16
C THR A 156 12.76 16.06 1.04
N ASP A 157 13.38 16.80 0.13
CA ASP A 157 14.21 16.24 -0.94
C ASP A 157 15.36 15.39 -0.36
N GLU A 158 15.98 15.84 0.72
CA GLU A 158 17.06 15.09 1.38
C GLU A 158 16.57 13.78 2.01
N MET A 159 15.35 13.75 2.59
CA MET A 159 14.74 12.51 3.07
C MET A 159 14.53 11.51 1.93
N LEU A 160 14.07 11.97 0.77
CA LEU A 160 13.87 11.10 -0.38
C LEU A 160 15.19 10.60 -0.96
N VAL A 161 16.21 11.47 -1.08
CA VAL A 161 17.57 11.09 -1.49
C VAL A 161 18.13 10.01 -0.56
N SER A 162 18.02 10.22 0.75
CA SER A 162 18.48 9.27 1.78
C SER A 162 17.71 7.95 1.73
N LEU A 163 16.39 7.99 1.49
CA LEU A 163 15.56 6.79 1.33
C LEU A 163 16.01 5.93 0.14
N LEU A 164 16.39 6.57 -0.97
CA LEU A 164 16.82 5.87 -2.17
C LEU A 164 18.24 5.32 -2.07
N LEU A 165 19.18 6.07 -1.48
CA LEU A 165 20.61 5.78 -1.53
C LEU A 165 21.15 5.00 -0.34
N ASP A 166 20.71 5.34 0.88
CA ASP A 166 21.30 4.80 2.08
C ASP A 166 20.90 3.34 2.31
N ALA A 167 21.88 2.48 2.50
CA ALA A 167 21.64 1.13 3.02
C ALA A 167 21.21 1.25 4.50
N GLN A 168 20.26 0.43 4.90
CA GLN A 168 19.96 0.21 6.32
C GLN A 168 21.06 -0.61 6.96
#